data_435e3907af2c9085d45eb360125acd27
#
_entry.id   435e3907af2c9085d45eb360125acd27
#
_cell.length_a   1.000
_cell.length_b   1.000
_cell.length_c   1.000
_cell.angle_alpha   90.00
_cell.angle_beta   90.00
_cell.angle_gamma   90.00
#
_symmetry.space_group_name_H-M   'P 1'
#
loop_
_entity.id
_entity.type
_entity.pdbx_description
1 polymer ?
#
loop_
_entity_poly.entity_id
_entity_poly.type
_entity_poly.pdbx_seq_one_letter_code
_entity_poly.pdbx_strand_id
1 'polypeptide(L)'
;MTTKVNSYGWKALLGSAVGYAMDGFDLLILGFMLSAISADLGLTPAQGGSLVTWTLVGAVFGGIVFGALSDKYGRVRVLTWTIILFAVFTGLCALAQGYWDLLIYRTIAGIGLGGEFGIGMALAAEAWPARHRAKAASYVALGWQVGVLAAALLTPLLLPQIGWRGMFLVGIFPAFVAWYLRARLHEPDIFVQKQTALSKPTSRWASKLESFKLLVKDKATAKVSLGVVILTSVQNFGYYGIMIWMPNFLSKQLGFSLTKSGVWTAVTVCGMMAGIWIFGRLADHIGRKPSFLLFQAGAVVSIIAYSQLTEPNTMLIAGAFLGMFVNGMMGGYGALMAEAYPTQARATAQNVLFNLGRAVGGFGPVAVGAVVSAYSFQTAIAFLAVIYVIDMLATVCLVPELKGKELH
;
A
#
# COMPACT_ATOMS: atom_id res chain seq x y z
N MET A 1 6.25 32.59 0.50
CA MET A 1 5.44 31.38 0.21
C MET A 1 4.76 30.95 1.49
N THR A 2 3.43 30.76 1.47
CA THR A 2 2.63 30.47 2.66
C THR A 2 3.00 29.08 3.21
N THR A 3 3.47 29.03 4.45
CA THR A 3 3.84 27.79 5.16
C THR A 3 2.61 26.97 5.61
N LYS A 4 1.40 27.48 5.43
CA LYS A 4 0.14 26.83 5.84
C LYS A 4 -0.47 26.05 4.69
N VAL A 5 -0.88 24.82 4.99
CA VAL A 5 -1.68 23.99 4.08
C VAL A 5 -3.06 24.62 3.91
N ASN A 6 -3.50 24.82 2.69
CA ASN A 6 -4.81 25.38 2.39
C ASN A 6 -5.94 24.33 2.54
N SER A 7 -7.18 24.76 2.47
CA SER A 7 -8.35 23.88 2.55
C SER A 7 -8.39 22.80 1.46
N TYR A 8 -7.89 23.12 0.27
CA TYR A 8 -7.78 22.18 -0.85
C TYR A 8 -6.81 21.05 -0.51
N GLY A 9 -5.63 21.37 0.04
CA GLY A 9 -4.63 20.37 0.43
C GLY A 9 -5.17 19.35 1.43
N TRP A 10 -5.96 19.79 2.41
CA TRP A 10 -6.61 18.87 3.35
C TRP A 10 -7.69 18.00 2.71
N LYS A 11 -8.50 18.56 1.81
CA LYS A 11 -9.51 17.78 1.06
C LYS A 11 -8.87 16.75 0.14
N ALA A 12 -7.81 17.11 -0.57
CA ALA A 12 -7.05 16.21 -1.43
C ALA A 12 -6.43 15.05 -0.61
N LEU A 13 -5.85 15.38 0.55
CA LEU A 13 -5.30 14.39 1.47
C LEU A 13 -6.38 13.43 1.99
N LEU A 14 -7.51 13.95 2.47
CA LEU A 14 -8.59 13.11 2.99
C LEU A 14 -9.18 12.21 1.89
N GLY A 15 -9.42 12.76 0.70
CA GLY A 15 -9.91 11.97 -0.44
C GLY A 15 -8.93 10.84 -0.85
N SER A 16 -7.62 11.09 -0.77
CA SER A 16 -6.60 10.07 -1.03
C SER A 16 -6.49 9.05 0.11
N ALA A 17 -6.50 9.49 1.36
CA ALA A 17 -6.40 8.62 2.53
C ALA A 17 -7.61 7.67 2.67
N VAL A 18 -8.83 8.16 2.42
CA VAL A 18 -10.05 7.34 2.47
C VAL A 18 -10.07 6.33 1.32
N GLY A 19 -9.64 6.72 0.10
CA GLY A 19 -9.50 5.77 -1.00
C GLY A 19 -8.50 4.66 -0.66
N TYR A 20 -7.36 5.02 -0.10
CA TYR A 20 -6.35 4.02 0.28
C TYR A 20 -6.79 3.18 1.52
N ALA A 21 -7.63 3.73 2.39
CA ALA A 21 -8.26 2.94 3.47
C ALA A 21 -9.21 1.88 2.92
N MET A 22 -9.94 2.20 1.86
CA MET A 22 -10.79 1.25 1.17
C MET A 22 -10.01 0.05 0.64
N ASP A 23 -8.83 0.28 0.05
CA ASP A 23 -7.96 -0.80 -0.43
C ASP A 23 -7.54 -1.74 0.71
N GLY A 24 -7.08 -1.16 1.83
CA GLY A 24 -6.68 -1.93 3.01
C GLY A 24 -7.84 -2.73 3.61
N PHE A 25 -9.02 -2.13 3.67
CA PHE A 25 -10.23 -2.80 4.13
C PHE A 25 -10.61 -3.97 3.25
N ASP A 26 -10.71 -3.75 1.93
CA ASP A 26 -11.17 -4.76 0.97
C ASP A 26 -10.25 -5.98 0.86
N LEU A 27 -8.93 -5.74 0.81
CA LEU A 27 -7.97 -6.85 0.76
C LEU A 27 -8.03 -7.71 2.02
N LEU A 28 -8.24 -7.09 3.18
CA LEU A 28 -8.24 -7.83 4.43
C LEU A 28 -9.57 -8.54 4.71
N ILE A 29 -10.71 -7.93 4.36
CA ILE A 29 -12.01 -8.64 4.52
C ILE A 29 -12.05 -9.92 3.69
N LEU A 30 -11.47 -9.92 2.49
CA LEU A 30 -11.39 -11.14 1.67
C LEU A 30 -10.64 -12.26 2.41
N GLY A 31 -9.49 -11.94 3.03
CA GLY A 31 -8.74 -12.91 3.81
C GLY A 31 -9.54 -13.51 4.97
N PHE A 32 -10.26 -12.68 5.72
CA PHE A 32 -11.11 -13.14 6.83
C PHE A 32 -12.34 -13.95 6.37
N MET A 33 -12.87 -13.63 5.20
CA MET A 33 -14.06 -14.32 4.65
C MET A 33 -13.72 -15.60 3.89
N LEU A 34 -12.44 -15.86 3.61
CA LEU A 34 -12.02 -16.91 2.69
C LEU A 34 -12.54 -18.29 3.07
N SER A 35 -12.54 -18.61 4.37
CA SER A 35 -13.08 -19.88 4.88
C SER A 35 -14.60 -19.99 4.64
N ALA A 36 -15.34 -18.91 4.87
CA ALA A 36 -16.79 -18.87 4.65
C ALA A 36 -17.14 -18.99 3.16
N ILE A 37 -16.41 -18.26 2.32
CA ILE A 37 -16.54 -18.33 0.85
C ILE A 37 -16.23 -19.74 0.34
N SER A 38 -15.14 -20.33 0.81
CA SER A 38 -14.74 -21.67 0.39
C SER A 38 -15.75 -22.74 0.79
N ALA A 39 -16.33 -22.62 2.00
CA ALA A 39 -17.38 -23.54 2.45
C ALA A 39 -18.68 -23.40 1.63
N ASP A 40 -19.09 -22.18 1.31
CA ASP A 40 -20.34 -21.91 0.60
C ASP A 40 -20.26 -22.28 -0.91
N LEU A 41 -19.13 -21.97 -1.55
CA LEU A 41 -18.93 -22.21 -2.99
C LEU A 41 -18.17 -23.51 -3.30
N GLY A 42 -17.85 -24.33 -2.30
CA GLY A 42 -17.13 -25.60 -2.47
C GLY A 42 -15.71 -25.42 -3.02
N LEU A 43 -14.99 -24.34 -2.66
CA LEU A 43 -13.68 -24.06 -3.22
C LEU A 43 -12.59 -24.89 -2.56
N THR A 44 -11.63 -25.34 -3.36
CA THR A 44 -10.40 -25.91 -2.85
C THR A 44 -9.53 -24.81 -2.19
N PRO A 45 -8.61 -25.16 -1.29
CA PRO A 45 -7.68 -24.20 -0.69
C PRO A 45 -6.86 -23.41 -1.73
N ALA A 46 -6.48 -24.04 -2.84
CA ALA A 46 -5.77 -23.41 -3.94
C ALA A 46 -6.64 -22.36 -4.66
N GLN A 47 -7.91 -22.68 -4.90
CA GLN A 47 -8.87 -21.74 -5.49
C GLN A 47 -9.11 -20.56 -4.56
N GLY A 48 -9.30 -20.80 -3.26
CA GLY A 48 -9.44 -19.75 -2.27
C GLY A 48 -8.25 -18.80 -2.27
N GLY A 49 -7.03 -19.33 -2.19
CA GLY A 49 -5.80 -18.54 -2.23
C GLY A 49 -5.64 -17.74 -3.54
N SER A 50 -6.04 -18.32 -4.66
CA SER A 50 -5.94 -17.67 -5.97
C SER A 50 -6.81 -16.40 -6.09
N LEU A 51 -7.92 -16.29 -5.36
CA LEU A 51 -8.75 -15.08 -5.35
C LEU A 51 -7.93 -13.84 -4.88
N VAL A 52 -7.11 -14.01 -3.84
CA VAL A 52 -6.22 -12.95 -3.35
C VAL A 52 -5.13 -12.65 -4.38
N THR A 53 -4.49 -13.70 -4.92
CA THR A 53 -3.42 -13.55 -5.92
C THR A 53 -3.91 -12.80 -7.15
N TRP A 54 -5.04 -13.17 -7.73
CA TRP A 54 -5.57 -12.51 -8.91
C TRP A 54 -6.08 -11.09 -8.64
N THR A 55 -6.56 -10.80 -7.42
CA THR A 55 -6.85 -9.42 -7.01
C THR A 55 -5.56 -8.58 -7.03
N LEU A 56 -4.45 -9.10 -6.50
CA LEU A 56 -3.15 -8.40 -6.51
C LEU A 56 -2.57 -8.27 -7.93
N VAL A 57 -2.69 -9.29 -8.78
CA VAL A 57 -2.31 -9.21 -10.20
C VAL A 57 -3.11 -8.12 -10.90
N GLY A 58 -4.42 -8.06 -10.66
CA GLY A 58 -5.27 -6.97 -11.12
C GLY A 58 -4.78 -5.61 -10.65
N ALA A 59 -4.41 -5.48 -9.37
CA ALA A 59 -3.90 -4.24 -8.80
C ALA A 59 -2.58 -3.78 -9.43
N VAL A 60 -1.65 -4.70 -9.73
CA VAL A 60 -0.41 -4.38 -10.44
C VAL A 60 -0.72 -3.82 -11.83
N PHE A 61 -1.58 -4.51 -12.59
CA PHE A 61 -1.98 -4.08 -13.92
C PHE A 61 -2.71 -2.73 -13.88
N GLY A 62 -3.68 -2.59 -12.97
CA GLY A 62 -4.44 -1.34 -12.76
C GLY A 62 -3.53 -0.17 -12.39
N GLY A 63 -2.55 -0.39 -11.50
CA GLY A 63 -1.56 0.62 -11.12
C GLY A 63 -0.76 1.14 -12.30
N ILE A 64 -0.29 0.25 -13.17
CA ILE A 64 0.43 0.61 -14.39
C ILE A 64 -0.47 1.44 -15.32
N VAL A 65 -1.66 0.95 -15.61
CA VAL A 65 -2.58 1.59 -16.56
C VAL A 65 -3.11 2.91 -16.02
N PHE A 66 -3.65 2.92 -14.81
CA PHE A 66 -4.26 4.12 -14.23
C PHE A 66 -3.21 5.17 -13.81
N GLY A 67 -1.99 4.74 -13.43
CA GLY A 67 -0.88 5.66 -13.23
C GLY A 67 -0.61 6.50 -14.48
N ALA A 68 -0.43 5.84 -15.63
CA ALA A 68 -0.21 6.52 -16.90
C ALA A 68 -1.43 7.36 -17.37
N LEU A 69 -2.64 6.87 -17.13
CA LEU A 69 -3.87 7.63 -17.44
C LEU A 69 -3.98 8.89 -16.59
N SER A 70 -3.59 8.84 -15.31
CA SER A 70 -3.71 9.98 -14.40
C SER A 70 -2.71 11.10 -14.72
N ASP A 71 -1.55 10.77 -15.24
CA ASP A 71 -0.60 11.78 -15.73
C ASP A 71 -1.12 12.53 -16.96
N LYS A 72 -2.05 11.94 -17.69
CA LYS A 72 -2.66 12.52 -18.88
C LYS A 72 -4.01 13.20 -18.64
N TYR A 73 -4.91 12.54 -17.93
CA TYR A 73 -6.31 12.96 -17.77
C TYR A 73 -6.60 13.69 -16.46
N GLY A 74 -5.66 13.68 -15.53
CA GLY A 74 -5.77 14.29 -14.21
C GLY A 74 -5.88 13.27 -13.08
N ARG A 75 -5.45 13.70 -11.91
CA ARG A 75 -5.38 12.84 -10.71
C ARG A 75 -6.77 12.54 -10.19
N VAL A 76 -7.58 13.56 -9.98
CA VAL A 76 -8.92 13.46 -9.39
C VAL A 76 -9.87 12.69 -10.30
N ARG A 77 -9.82 12.97 -11.60
CA ARG A 77 -10.66 12.28 -12.60
C ARG A 77 -10.38 10.79 -12.65
N VAL A 78 -9.11 10.40 -12.74
CA VAL A 78 -8.75 8.98 -12.84
C VAL A 78 -9.00 8.25 -11.52
N LEU A 79 -8.73 8.85 -10.35
CA LEU A 79 -9.12 8.30 -9.05
C LEU A 79 -10.64 8.08 -8.93
N THR A 80 -11.44 8.89 -9.59
CA THR A 80 -12.91 8.68 -9.62
C THR A 80 -13.26 7.44 -10.48
N TRP A 81 -12.58 7.24 -11.61
CA TRP A 81 -12.79 6.04 -12.44
C TRP A 81 -12.37 4.76 -11.71
N THR A 82 -11.22 4.78 -11.01
CA THR A 82 -10.72 3.61 -10.28
C THR A 82 -11.69 3.19 -9.18
N ILE A 83 -12.25 4.16 -8.45
CA ILE A 83 -13.17 3.86 -7.35
C ILE A 83 -14.52 3.34 -7.84
N ILE A 84 -15.03 3.84 -8.96
CA ILE A 84 -16.27 3.35 -9.58
C ILE A 84 -16.08 1.91 -10.04
N LEU A 85 -14.97 1.64 -10.75
CA LEU A 85 -14.63 0.29 -11.20
C LEU A 85 -14.55 -0.68 -10.01
N PHE A 86 -13.82 -0.30 -8.97
CA PHE A 86 -13.71 -1.08 -7.74
C PHE A 86 -15.08 -1.34 -7.10
N ALA A 87 -15.88 -0.30 -6.87
CA ALA A 87 -17.17 -0.40 -6.17
C ALA A 87 -18.15 -1.32 -6.90
N VAL A 88 -18.24 -1.19 -8.23
CA VAL A 88 -19.12 -2.02 -9.06
C VAL A 88 -18.72 -3.49 -8.95
N PHE A 89 -17.44 -3.81 -9.12
CA PHE A 89 -17.01 -5.21 -9.14
C PHE A 89 -16.90 -5.83 -7.74
N THR A 90 -16.64 -5.04 -6.70
CA THR A 90 -16.79 -5.51 -5.31
C THR A 90 -18.25 -5.81 -4.98
N GLY A 91 -19.20 -4.98 -5.46
CA GLY A 91 -20.63 -5.25 -5.33
C GLY A 91 -21.07 -6.52 -6.07
N LEU A 92 -20.55 -6.73 -7.28
CA LEU A 92 -20.81 -7.95 -8.06
C LEU A 92 -20.29 -9.23 -7.38
N CYS A 93 -19.24 -9.13 -6.54
CA CYS A 93 -18.79 -10.27 -5.73
C CYS A 93 -19.89 -10.82 -4.82
N ALA A 94 -20.80 -9.96 -4.33
CA ALA A 94 -21.95 -10.40 -3.52
C ALA A 94 -22.95 -11.28 -4.32
N LEU A 95 -22.95 -11.19 -5.65
CA LEU A 95 -23.82 -11.94 -6.53
C LEU A 95 -23.15 -13.20 -7.11
N ALA A 96 -21.88 -13.46 -6.80
CA ALA A 96 -21.12 -14.57 -7.32
C ALA A 96 -21.76 -15.93 -6.93
N GLN A 97 -21.90 -16.83 -7.90
CA GLN A 97 -22.48 -18.16 -7.72
C GLN A 97 -21.42 -19.28 -7.78
N GLY A 98 -20.19 -18.95 -8.16
CA GLY A 98 -19.11 -19.91 -8.27
C GLY A 98 -17.73 -19.27 -8.28
N TYR A 99 -16.72 -20.13 -8.38
CA TYR A 99 -15.31 -19.72 -8.37
C TYR A 99 -14.97 -18.72 -9.48
N TRP A 100 -15.39 -19.00 -10.72
CA TRP A 100 -15.02 -18.19 -11.87
C TRP A 100 -15.62 -16.80 -11.85
N ASP A 101 -16.88 -16.67 -11.39
CA ASP A 101 -17.53 -15.37 -11.23
C ASP A 101 -16.75 -14.51 -10.23
N LEU A 102 -16.48 -15.10 -9.07
CA LEU A 102 -15.79 -14.41 -7.99
C LEU A 102 -14.35 -14.05 -8.39
N LEU A 103 -13.64 -14.95 -9.09
CA LEU A 103 -12.29 -14.71 -9.60
C LEU A 103 -12.26 -13.52 -10.56
N ILE A 104 -13.16 -13.48 -11.53
CA ILE A 104 -13.24 -12.40 -12.52
C ILE A 104 -13.57 -11.09 -11.83
N TYR A 105 -14.60 -11.08 -10.96
CA TYR A 105 -14.98 -9.86 -10.25
C TYR A 105 -13.87 -9.34 -9.34
N ARG A 106 -13.20 -10.22 -8.61
CA ARG A 106 -12.05 -9.84 -7.76
C ARG A 106 -10.87 -9.34 -8.56
N THR A 107 -10.57 -9.93 -9.71
CA THR A 107 -9.49 -9.47 -10.58
C THR A 107 -9.77 -8.06 -11.10
N ILE A 108 -10.99 -7.79 -11.56
CA ILE A 108 -11.37 -6.47 -12.09
C ILE A 108 -11.48 -5.43 -10.96
N ALA A 109 -12.02 -5.81 -9.80
CA ALA A 109 -11.98 -4.95 -8.61
C ALA A 109 -10.52 -4.59 -8.25
N GLY A 110 -9.61 -5.57 -8.29
CA GLY A 110 -8.18 -5.36 -8.12
C GLY A 110 -7.60 -4.34 -9.09
N ILE A 111 -7.99 -4.37 -10.37
CA ILE A 111 -7.58 -3.35 -11.35
C ILE A 111 -7.99 -1.94 -10.87
N GLY A 112 -9.18 -1.78 -10.32
CA GLY A 112 -9.62 -0.52 -9.71
C GLY A 112 -8.73 -0.09 -8.53
N LEU A 113 -8.41 -1.02 -7.62
CA LEU A 113 -7.56 -0.75 -6.45
C LEU A 113 -6.15 -0.29 -6.82
N GLY A 114 -5.59 -0.82 -7.91
CA GLY A 114 -4.18 -0.60 -8.26
C GLY A 114 -3.77 0.86 -8.46
N GLY A 115 -4.69 1.72 -8.88
CA GLY A 115 -4.43 3.15 -9.09
C GLY A 115 -4.43 3.99 -7.82
N GLU A 116 -5.07 3.54 -6.75
CA GLU A 116 -5.37 4.35 -5.57
C GLU A 116 -4.12 4.88 -4.85
N PHE A 117 -3.16 3.99 -4.56
CA PHE A 117 -1.94 4.38 -3.85
C PHE A 117 -1.17 5.48 -4.59
N GLY A 118 -0.72 5.21 -5.80
CA GLY A 118 0.21 6.10 -6.47
C GLY A 118 -0.42 7.40 -6.92
N ILE A 119 -1.67 7.38 -7.41
CA ILE A 119 -2.37 8.59 -7.82
C ILE A 119 -2.75 9.43 -6.60
N GLY A 120 -3.19 8.78 -5.50
CA GLY A 120 -3.50 9.44 -4.24
C GLY A 120 -2.27 10.11 -3.62
N MET A 121 -1.11 9.42 -3.64
CA MET A 121 0.17 9.98 -3.18
C MET A 121 0.60 11.18 -4.05
N ALA A 122 0.46 11.07 -5.38
CA ALA A 122 0.78 12.16 -6.28
C ALA A 122 -0.11 13.38 -6.02
N LEU A 123 -1.43 13.18 -5.88
CA LEU A 123 -2.40 14.23 -5.57
C LEU A 123 -2.05 14.94 -4.25
N ALA A 124 -1.77 14.18 -3.19
CA ALA A 124 -1.39 14.74 -1.89
C ALA A 124 -0.06 15.52 -1.96
N ALA A 125 0.94 14.98 -2.67
CA ALA A 125 2.23 15.64 -2.84
C ALA A 125 2.17 16.94 -3.66
N GLU A 126 1.29 17.00 -4.65
CA GLU A 126 1.05 18.19 -5.49
C GLU A 126 0.22 19.26 -4.75
N ALA A 127 -0.64 18.85 -3.81
CA ALA A 127 -1.49 19.74 -3.04
C ALA A 127 -0.83 20.32 -1.78
N TRP A 128 0.33 19.76 -1.35
CA TRP A 128 1.02 20.18 -0.12
C TRP A 128 2.36 20.87 -0.38
N PRO A 129 2.78 21.83 0.50
CA PRO A 129 4.08 22.49 0.39
C PRO A 129 5.24 21.49 0.49
N ALA A 130 6.35 21.74 -0.21
CA ALA A 130 7.54 20.89 -0.26
C ALA A 130 8.04 20.47 1.14
N ARG A 131 8.02 21.39 2.08
CA ARG A 131 8.46 21.17 3.47
C ARG A 131 7.64 20.13 4.24
N HIS A 132 6.41 19.84 3.82
CA HIS A 132 5.47 18.99 4.54
C HIS A 132 4.96 17.81 3.72
N ARG A 133 5.62 17.46 2.60
CA ARG A 133 5.22 16.36 1.72
C ARG A 133 5.32 14.99 2.37
N ALA A 134 6.36 14.74 3.17
CA ALA A 134 6.46 13.47 3.86
C ALA A 134 5.35 13.29 4.90
N LYS A 135 4.92 14.37 5.57
CA LYS A 135 3.71 14.35 6.41
C LYS A 135 2.46 14.02 5.59
N ALA A 136 2.29 14.65 4.42
CA ALA A 136 1.15 14.35 3.55
C ALA A 136 1.16 12.88 3.10
N ALA A 137 2.30 12.38 2.63
CA ALA A 137 2.49 10.99 2.24
C ALA A 137 2.20 10.02 3.40
N SER A 138 2.68 10.32 4.61
CA SER A 138 2.42 9.49 5.79
C SER A 138 0.95 9.47 6.18
N TYR A 139 0.24 10.59 6.07
CA TYR A 139 -1.21 10.64 6.36
C TYR A 139 -2.03 9.85 5.33
N VAL A 140 -1.66 9.86 4.05
CA VAL A 140 -2.29 8.98 3.05
C VAL A 140 -2.00 7.51 3.36
N ALA A 141 -0.74 7.18 3.69
CA ALA A 141 -0.35 5.82 4.02
C ALA A 141 -1.04 5.27 5.29
N LEU A 142 -1.33 6.14 6.28
CA LEU A 142 -2.14 5.79 7.44
C LEU A 142 -3.54 5.32 7.04
N GLY A 143 -4.09 5.82 5.94
CA GLY A 143 -5.38 5.37 5.40
C GLY A 143 -5.45 3.85 5.28
N TRP A 144 -4.45 3.22 4.65
CA TRP A 144 -4.38 1.76 4.55
C TRP A 144 -4.52 1.07 5.90
N GLN A 145 -3.79 1.52 6.91
CA GLN A 145 -3.81 0.89 8.24
C GLN A 145 -5.15 1.09 8.95
N VAL A 146 -5.81 2.22 8.74
CA VAL A 146 -7.18 2.45 9.24
C VAL A 146 -8.14 1.45 8.58
N GLY A 147 -8.03 1.24 7.28
CA GLY A 147 -8.83 0.23 6.56
C GLY A 147 -8.59 -1.18 7.07
N VAL A 148 -7.32 -1.58 7.24
CA VAL A 148 -6.92 -2.87 7.80
C VAL A 148 -7.48 -3.07 9.22
N LEU A 149 -7.38 -2.06 10.08
CA LEU A 149 -7.90 -2.10 11.43
C LEU A 149 -9.44 -2.22 11.44
N ALA A 150 -10.11 -1.44 10.60
CA ALA A 150 -11.55 -1.51 10.45
C ALA A 150 -12.01 -2.90 9.99
N ALA A 151 -11.34 -3.51 9.02
CA ALA A 151 -11.62 -4.87 8.57
C ALA A 151 -11.43 -5.90 9.71
N ALA A 152 -10.33 -5.81 10.46
CA ALA A 152 -10.02 -6.71 11.56
C ALA A 152 -11.05 -6.64 12.69
N LEU A 153 -11.61 -5.45 12.95
CA LEU A 153 -12.60 -5.25 14.01
C LEU A 153 -14.04 -5.52 13.55
N LEU A 154 -14.40 -5.12 12.34
CA LEU A 154 -15.78 -5.24 11.84
C LEU A 154 -16.10 -6.64 11.32
N THR A 155 -15.14 -7.33 10.69
CA THR A 155 -15.43 -8.63 10.08
C THR A 155 -15.87 -9.67 11.09
N PRO A 156 -15.24 -9.87 12.26
CA PRO A 156 -15.71 -10.83 13.27
C PRO A 156 -17.11 -10.53 13.81
N LEU A 157 -17.51 -9.26 13.80
CA LEU A 157 -18.81 -8.82 14.29
C LEU A 157 -19.93 -8.99 13.26
N LEU A 158 -19.63 -8.65 12.00
CA LEU A 158 -20.63 -8.58 10.94
C LEU A 158 -20.75 -9.90 10.16
N LEU A 159 -19.63 -10.59 9.90
CA LEU A 159 -19.64 -11.82 9.09
C LEU A 159 -20.63 -12.89 9.57
N PRO A 160 -20.77 -13.16 10.90
CA PRO A 160 -21.75 -14.11 11.38
C PRO A 160 -23.21 -13.71 11.15
N GLN A 161 -23.48 -12.40 11.01
CA GLN A 161 -24.83 -11.85 10.89
C GLN A 161 -25.29 -11.69 9.46
N ILE A 162 -24.41 -11.17 8.58
CA ILE A 162 -24.75 -10.82 7.20
C ILE A 162 -24.08 -11.72 6.14
N GLY A 163 -23.25 -12.65 6.59
CA GLY A 163 -22.50 -13.55 5.70
C GLY A 163 -21.46 -12.82 4.84
N TRP A 164 -20.70 -13.60 4.05
CA TRP A 164 -19.63 -13.02 3.22
C TRP A 164 -20.18 -12.14 2.07
N ARG A 165 -21.39 -12.44 1.55
CA ARG A 165 -22.03 -11.61 0.52
C ARG A 165 -22.37 -10.23 1.06
N GLY A 166 -22.95 -10.16 2.26
CA GLY A 166 -23.21 -8.90 2.96
C GLY A 166 -21.94 -8.11 3.25
N MET A 167 -20.84 -8.78 3.59
CA MET A 167 -19.55 -8.11 3.82
C MET A 167 -19.01 -7.42 2.56
N PHE A 168 -19.17 -7.99 1.36
CA PHE A 168 -18.81 -7.29 0.12
C PHE A 168 -19.66 -6.04 -0.12
N LEU A 169 -20.95 -6.05 0.25
CA LEU A 169 -21.80 -4.85 0.19
C LEU A 169 -21.34 -3.78 1.19
N VAL A 170 -20.92 -4.18 2.40
CA VAL A 170 -20.30 -3.26 3.37
C VAL A 170 -19.00 -2.67 2.79
N GLY A 171 -18.23 -3.45 2.04
CA GLY A 171 -17.00 -3.02 1.35
C GLY A 171 -17.21 -1.90 0.33
N ILE A 172 -18.43 -1.69 -0.17
CA ILE A 172 -18.75 -0.59 -1.09
C ILE A 172 -18.87 0.75 -0.35
N PHE A 173 -19.23 0.74 0.92
CA PHE A 173 -19.52 1.97 1.67
C PHE A 173 -18.33 2.96 1.70
N PRO A 174 -17.08 2.56 1.97
CA PRO A 174 -15.94 3.47 1.91
C PRO A 174 -15.73 4.07 0.50
N ALA A 175 -16.11 3.34 -0.56
CA ALA A 175 -16.02 3.84 -1.93
C ALA A 175 -17.00 5.01 -2.19
N PHE A 176 -18.21 4.97 -1.63
CA PHE A 176 -19.14 6.10 -1.70
C PHE A 176 -18.58 7.33 -0.98
N VAL A 177 -17.97 7.14 0.20
CA VAL A 177 -17.36 8.25 0.94
C VAL A 177 -16.21 8.87 0.15
N ALA A 178 -15.32 8.05 -0.41
CA ALA A 178 -14.21 8.53 -1.22
C ALA A 178 -14.69 9.24 -2.51
N TRP A 179 -15.69 8.67 -3.19
CA TRP A 179 -16.32 9.31 -4.35
C TRP A 179 -16.91 10.69 -4.00
N TYR A 180 -17.68 10.78 -2.91
CA TYR A 180 -18.28 12.04 -2.46
C TYR A 180 -17.22 13.12 -2.14
N LEU A 181 -16.13 12.73 -1.45
CA LEU A 181 -15.02 13.64 -1.16
C LEU A 181 -14.34 14.13 -2.45
N ARG A 182 -14.12 13.23 -3.42
CA ARG A 182 -13.44 13.55 -4.67
C ARG A 182 -14.30 14.32 -5.66
N ALA A 183 -15.61 14.12 -5.67
CA ALA A 183 -16.53 14.87 -6.53
C ALA A 183 -16.48 16.39 -6.28
N ARG A 184 -15.95 16.82 -5.14
CA ARG A 184 -15.77 18.22 -4.75
C ARG A 184 -14.33 18.74 -4.93
N LEU A 185 -13.45 17.92 -5.50
CA LEU A 185 -12.06 18.30 -5.79
C LEU A 185 -11.92 18.71 -7.25
N HIS A 186 -11.08 19.70 -7.50
CA HIS A 186 -10.55 20.04 -8.82
C HIS A 186 -9.12 19.52 -8.98
N GLU A 187 -8.63 19.47 -10.23
CA GLU A 187 -7.25 19.04 -10.46
C GLU A 187 -6.25 20.02 -9.84
N PRO A 188 -5.08 19.54 -9.36
CA PRO A 188 -4.05 20.41 -8.80
C PRO A 188 -3.58 21.49 -9.79
N ASP A 189 -3.37 22.71 -9.31
CA ASP A 189 -2.93 23.85 -10.15
C ASP A 189 -1.64 23.53 -10.90
N ILE A 190 -0.70 22.82 -10.28
CA ILE A 190 0.56 22.38 -10.92
C ILE A 190 0.27 21.50 -12.13
N PHE A 191 -0.73 20.62 -12.07
CA PHE A 191 -1.12 19.77 -13.19
C PHE A 191 -1.76 20.61 -14.31
N VAL A 192 -2.69 21.50 -13.96
CA VAL A 192 -3.41 22.34 -14.92
C VAL A 192 -2.45 23.29 -15.67
N GLN A 193 -1.55 23.96 -14.95
CA GLN A 193 -0.55 24.86 -15.55
C GLN A 193 0.35 24.14 -16.55
N LYS A 194 0.80 22.92 -16.23
CA LYS A 194 1.63 22.14 -17.15
C LYS A 194 0.87 21.64 -18.36
N GLN A 195 -0.38 21.22 -18.20
CA GLN A 195 -1.21 20.80 -19.31
C GLN A 195 -1.43 21.93 -20.31
N THR A 196 -1.61 23.16 -19.82
CA THR A 196 -1.75 24.36 -20.65
C THR A 196 -0.45 24.72 -21.38
N ALA A 197 0.71 24.53 -20.73
CA ALA A 197 2.02 24.78 -21.35
C ALA A 197 2.39 23.75 -22.44
N LEU A 198 1.85 22.53 -22.38
CA LEU A 198 2.13 21.41 -23.30
C LEU A 198 1.15 21.32 -24.49
N SER A 199 0.29 22.30 -24.72
CA SER A 199 -0.78 22.28 -25.74
C SER A 199 -0.32 22.32 -27.20
N LYS A 200 0.78 21.60 -27.55
CA LYS A 200 1.09 21.22 -28.93
C LYS A 200 0.71 19.76 -29.16
N PRO A 201 0.00 19.41 -30.23
CA PRO A 201 -0.48 18.06 -30.51
C PRO A 201 0.68 17.14 -30.90
N THR A 202 1.29 16.48 -29.92
CA THR A 202 2.13 15.30 -30.17
C THR A 202 1.26 14.05 -30.28
N SER A 203 1.63 13.10 -31.13
CA SER A 203 0.82 11.92 -31.46
C SER A 203 0.34 11.16 -30.21
N ARG A 204 -0.93 10.77 -30.20
CA ARG A 204 -1.65 10.15 -29.05
C ARG A 204 -0.96 8.93 -28.41
N TRP A 205 -0.13 8.18 -29.15
CA TRP A 205 0.54 6.99 -28.67
C TRP A 205 1.97 7.27 -28.17
N ALA A 206 2.68 8.23 -28.76
CA ALA A 206 4.01 8.62 -28.33
C ALA A 206 4.02 9.16 -26.89
N SER A 207 2.99 9.92 -26.49
CA SER A 207 2.87 10.48 -25.14
C SER A 207 2.64 9.43 -24.04
N LYS A 208 2.07 8.26 -24.37
CA LYS A 208 1.83 7.19 -23.37
C LYS A 208 3.10 6.46 -22.95
N LEU A 209 4.03 6.25 -23.89
CA LEU A 209 5.34 5.67 -23.60
C LEU A 209 6.32 6.68 -22.97
N GLU A 210 6.05 7.96 -23.09
CA GLU A 210 6.95 9.01 -22.63
C GLU A 210 7.06 9.05 -21.11
N SER A 211 5.95 8.91 -20.38
CA SER A 211 5.99 8.82 -18.90
C SER A 211 6.81 7.64 -18.41
N PHE A 212 6.73 6.48 -19.07
CA PHE A 212 7.55 5.31 -18.73
C PHE A 212 9.03 5.51 -19.06
N LYS A 213 9.35 6.14 -20.22
CA LYS A 213 10.73 6.45 -20.59
C LYS A 213 11.38 7.39 -19.58
N LEU A 214 10.61 8.30 -18.98
CA LEU A 214 11.10 9.22 -17.96
C LEU A 214 11.57 8.51 -16.67
N LEU A 215 11.13 7.27 -16.39
CA LEU A 215 11.60 6.49 -15.25
C LEU A 215 13.04 5.98 -15.43
N VAL A 216 13.50 5.90 -16.67
CA VAL A 216 14.82 5.37 -17.03
C VAL A 216 15.54 6.28 -18.04
N LYS A 217 15.19 7.58 -18.08
CA LYS A 217 15.67 8.52 -19.10
C LYS A 217 17.19 8.66 -19.13
N ASP A 218 17.83 8.52 -18.00
CA ASP A 218 19.27 8.58 -17.82
C ASP A 218 19.73 7.62 -16.71
N LYS A 219 21.03 7.39 -16.63
CA LYS A 219 21.65 6.44 -15.69
C LYS A 219 21.35 6.80 -14.21
N ALA A 220 21.24 8.08 -13.88
CA ALA A 220 20.96 8.54 -12.53
C ALA A 220 19.49 8.22 -12.15
N THR A 221 18.54 8.55 -13.02
CA THR A 221 17.13 8.25 -12.83
C THR A 221 16.87 6.73 -12.77
N ALA A 222 17.51 5.95 -13.65
CA ALA A 222 17.40 4.49 -13.64
C ALA A 222 17.90 3.88 -12.32
N LYS A 223 19.00 4.41 -11.74
CA LYS A 223 19.49 3.99 -10.42
C LYS A 223 18.45 4.28 -9.32
N VAL A 224 17.84 5.45 -9.34
CA VAL A 224 16.80 5.80 -8.37
C VAL A 224 15.58 4.88 -8.52
N SER A 225 15.15 4.61 -9.75
CA SER A 225 14.03 3.70 -10.02
C SER A 225 14.32 2.29 -9.49
N LEU A 226 15.52 1.77 -9.74
CA LEU A 226 15.95 0.49 -9.20
C LEU A 226 15.95 0.49 -7.65
N GLY A 227 16.49 1.54 -7.04
CA GLY A 227 16.48 1.72 -5.59
C GLY A 227 15.06 1.69 -5.03
N VAL A 228 14.14 2.45 -5.62
CA VAL A 228 12.73 2.50 -5.19
C VAL A 228 12.06 1.12 -5.34
N VAL A 229 12.31 0.39 -6.45
CA VAL A 229 11.76 -0.96 -6.62
C VAL A 229 12.29 -1.92 -5.55
N ILE A 230 13.59 -1.86 -5.21
CA ILE A 230 14.15 -2.68 -4.12
C ILE A 230 13.49 -2.33 -2.79
N LEU A 231 13.44 -1.05 -2.44
CA LEU A 231 12.84 -0.58 -1.19
C LEU A 231 11.38 -1.02 -1.05
N THR A 232 10.58 -0.83 -2.09
CA THR A 232 9.16 -1.23 -2.08
C THR A 232 8.97 -2.74 -2.11
N SER A 233 9.89 -3.49 -2.74
CA SER A 233 9.90 -4.96 -2.72
C SER A 233 10.14 -5.50 -1.31
N VAL A 234 11.18 -5.01 -0.64
CA VAL A 234 11.52 -5.43 0.73
C VAL A 234 10.40 -5.05 1.70
N GLN A 235 9.87 -3.83 1.57
CA GLN A 235 8.73 -3.36 2.37
C GLN A 235 7.52 -4.30 2.27
N ASN A 236 7.08 -4.61 1.06
CA ASN A 236 5.93 -5.49 0.83
C ASN A 236 6.22 -6.94 1.22
N PHE A 237 7.44 -7.43 0.94
CA PHE A 237 7.86 -8.78 1.30
C PHE A 237 7.84 -8.99 2.82
N GLY A 238 8.43 -8.06 3.58
CA GLY A 238 8.43 -8.10 5.04
C GLY A 238 7.02 -7.96 5.62
N TYR A 239 6.24 -7.01 5.11
CA TYR A 239 4.86 -6.80 5.54
C TYR A 239 3.98 -8.05 5.35
N TYR A 240 3.90 -8.57 4.12
CA TYR A 240 3.08 -9.75 3.84
C TYR A 240 3.63 -11.02 4.49
N GLY A 241 4.95 -11.17 4.54
CA GLY A 241 5.60 -12.30 5.21
C GLY A 241 5.23 -12.38 6.69
N ILE A 242 5.24 -11.26 7.40
CA ILE A 242 4.89 -11.20 8.82
C ILE A 242 3.37 -11.30 9.01
N MET A 243 2.59 -10.44 8.34
CA MET A 243 1.15 -10.29 8.62
C MET A 243 0.33 -11.52 8.25
N ILE A 244 0.73 -12.28 7.23
CA ILE A 244 0.00 -13.49 6.80
C ILE A 244 0.33 -14.68 7.70
N TRP A 245 1.58 -14.83 8.11
CA TRP A 245 2.00 -16.00 8.90
C TRP A 245 1.81 -15.86 10.40
N MET A 246 1.85 -14.64 10.92
CA MET A 246 1.78 -14.37 12.35
C MET A 246 0.49 -14.89 13.01
N PRO A 247 -0.73 -14.65 12.47
CA PRO A 247 -1.96 -15.19 13.07
C PRO A 247 -1.96 -16.71 13.13
N ASN A 248 -1.43 -17.39 12.12
CA ASN A 248 -1.33 -18.85 12.08
C ASN A 248 -0.32 -19.39 13.12
N PHE A 249 0.81 -18.71 13.27
CA PHE A 249 1.80 -19.03 14.30
C PHE A 249 1.22 -18.87 15.71
N LEU A 250 0.57 -17.73 15.99
CA LEU A 250 -0.05 -17.46 17.28
C LEU A 250 -1.13 -18.50 17.63
N SER A 251 -1.93 -18.91 16.64
CA SER A 251 -2.95 -19.93 16.85
C SER A 251 -2.37 -21.31 17.05
N LYS A 252 -1.47 -21.76 16.17
CA LYS A 252 -0.97 -23.15 16.17
C LYS A 252 0.09 -23.43 17.23
N GLN A 253 0.98 -22.49 17.50
CA GLN A 253 2.10 -22.71 18.43
C GLN A 253 1.83 -22.15 19.83
N LEU A 254 1.08 -21.05 19.94
CA LEU A 254 0.76 -20.44 21.24
C LEU A 254 -0.68 -20.71 21.69
N GLY A 255 -1.48 -21.44 20.91
CA GLY A 255 -2.86 -21.77 21.25
C GLY A 255 -3.79 -20.57 21.35
N PHE A 256 -3.49 -19.46 20.65
CA PHE A 256 -4.33 -18.27 20.69
C PHE A 256 -5.66 -18.52 20.00
N SER A 257 -6.74 -18.05 20.65
CA SER A 257 -8.06 -17.94 19.99
C SER A 257 -8.02 -16.89 18.85
N LEU A 258 -9.00 -16.94 17.96
CA LEU A 258 -9.18 -15.93 16.92
C LEU A 258 -9.22 -14.51 17.50
N THR A 259 -9.89 -14.33 18.64
CA THR A 259 -9.97 -13.04 19.33
C THR A 259 -8.60 -12.55 19.80
N LYS A 260 -7.79 -13.41 20.43
CA LYS A 260 -6.44 -13.07 20.88
C LYS A 260 -5.51 -12.75 19.69
N SER A 261 -5.61 -13.51 18.61
CA SER A 261 -4.87 -13.24 17.37
C SER A 261 -5.29 -11.90 16.75
N GLY A 262 -6.57 -11.55 16.82
CA GLY A 262 -7.09 -10.25 16.41
C GLY A 262 -6.54 -9.08 17.23
N VAL A 263 -6.47 -9.24 18.55
CA VAL A 263 -5.85 -8.23 19.45
C VAL A 263 -4.38 -8.05 19.12
N TRP A 264 -3.64 -9.13 18.89
CA TRP A 264 -2.24 -9.05 18.48
C TRP A 264 -2.08 -8.27 17.17
N THR A 265 -2.92 -8.60 16.17
CA THR A 265 -2.93 -7.90 14.88
C THR A 265 -3.23 -6.40 15.08
N ALA A 266 -4.22 -6.07 15.90
CA ALA A 266 -4.58 -4.67 16.18
C ALA A 266 -3.43 -3.89 16.84
N VAL A 267 -2.76 -4.47 17.84
CA VAL A 267 -1.59 -3.85 18.50
C VAL A 267 -0.44 -3.64 17.52
N THR A 268 -0.15 -4.63 16.68
CA THR A 268 0.87 -4.51 15.63
C THR A 268 0.52 -3.42 14.62
N VAL A 269 -0.74 -3.34 14.18
CA VAL A 269 -1.23 -2.30 13.27
C VAL A 269 -1.15 -0.91 13.91
N CYS A 270 -1.46 -0.78 15.21
CA CYS A 270 -1.26 0.48 15.94
C CYS A 270 0.22 0.88 15.95
N GLY A 271 1.13 -0.07 16.14
CA GLY A 271 2.56 0.15 15.99
C GLY A 271 2.94 0.63 14.58
N MET A 272 2.41 0.01 13.54
CA MET A 272 2.59 0.42 12.14
C MET A 272 2.11 1.85 11.92
N MET A 273 0.94 2.21 12.43
CA MET A 273 0.40 3.57 12.34
C MET A 273 1.30 4.60 13.02
N ALA A 274 1.77 4.29 14.22
CA ALA A 274 2.72 5.13 14.94
C ALA A 274 4.03 5.31 14.15
N GLY A 275 4.55 4.22 13.57
CA GLY A 275 5.75 4.25 12.72
C GLY A 275 5.59 5.13 11.50
N ILE A 276 4.50 4.99 10.76
CA ILE A 276 4.18 5.81 9.57
C ILE A 276 4.10 7.30 9.97
N TRP A 277 3.44 7.60 11.09
CA TRP A 277 3.28 8.96 11.58
C TRP A 277 4.61 9.60 12.03
N ILE A 278 5.44 8.83 12.74
CA ILE A 278 6.79 9.25 13.17
C ILE A 278 7.66 9.46 11.94
N PHE A 279 7.68 8.50 11.00
CA PHE A 279 8.47 8.57 9.78
C PHE A 279 8.20 9.85 8.98
N GLY A 280 6.92 10.19 8.77
CA GLY A 280 6.57 11.37 7.99
C GLY A 280 7.12 12.68 8.59
N ARG A 281 7.11 12.80 9.92
CA ARG A 281 7.68 13.96 10.62
C ARG A 281 9.21 13.96 10.58
N LEU A 282 9.79 12.80 10.84
CA LEU A 282 11.23 12.61 10.85
C LEU A 282 11.82 12.91 9.47
N ALA A 283 11.20 12.38 8.41
CA ALA A 283 11.65 12.59 7.04
C ALA A 283 11.57 14.07 6.58
N ASP A 284 10.62 14.84 7.11
CA ASP A 284 10.58 16.29 6.88
C ASP A 284 11.64 17.03 7.71
N HIS A 285 12.09 16.46 8.83
CA HIS A 285 13.05 17.10 9.74
C HIS A 285 14.52 16.76 9.41
N ILE A 286 14.86 15.47 9.29
CA ILE A 286 16.26 15.03 9.06
C ILE A 286 16.55 14.66 7.59
N GLY A 287 15.53 14.53 6.75
CA GLY A 287 15.66 14.13 5.33
C GLY A 287 15.10 12.74 5.06
N ARG A 288 14.95 12.44 3.77
CA ARG A 288 14.31 11.17 3.32
C ARG A 288 15.23 10.00 3.56
N LYS A 289 16.46 10.08 3.04
CA LYS A 289 17.46 9.00 3.12
C LYS A 289 17.84 8.62 4.57
N PRO A 290 18.18 9.55 5.48
CA PRO A 290 18.45 9.21 6.86
C PRO A 290 17.27 8.55 7.57
N SER A 291 16.04 8.97 7.28
CA SER A 291 14.84 8.39 7.88
C SER A 291 14.61 6.95 7.43
N PHE A 292 14.81 6.64 6.14
CA PHE A 292 14.77 5.26 5.64
C PHE A 292 15.81 4.40 6.35
N LEU A 293 17.07 4.84 6.41
CA LEU A 293 18.15 4.10 7.07
C LEU A 293 17.87 3.84 8.54
N LEU A 294 17.34 4.82 9.27
CA LEU A 294 16.97 4.64 10.67
C LEU A 294 15.89 3.58 10.87
N PHE A 295 14.83 3.61 10.04
CA PHE A 295 13.75 2.65 10.13
C PHE A 295 14.16 1.26 9.64
N GLN A 296 15.01 1.15 8.63
CA GLN A 296 15.58 -0.12 8.17
C GLN A 296 16.47 -0.74 9.24
N ALA A 297 17.33 0.04 9.89
CA ALA A 297 18.14 -0.43 11.02
C ALA A 297 17.25 -0.87 12.20
N GLY A 298 16.23 -0.08 12.53
CA GLY A 298 15.23 -0.45 13.54
C GLY A 298 14.47 -1.73 13.17
N ALA A 299 14.15 -1.94 11.89
CA ALA A 299 13.54 -3.18 11.41
C ALA A 299 14.47 -4.39 11.63
N VAL A 300 15.75 -4.29 11.25
CA VAL A 300 16.73 -5.36 11.49
C VAL A 300 16.79 -5.72 12.98
N VAL A 301 16.94 -4.72 13.85
CA VAL A 301 17.05 -4.93 15.30
C VAL A 301 15.76 -5.53 15.87
N SER A 302 14.60 -4.97 15.52
CA SER A 302 13.30 -5.45 16.03
C SER A 302 12.95 -6.85 15.52
N ILE A 303 13.30 -7.20 14.28
CA ILE A 303 13.11 -8.54 13.71
C ILE A 303 13.97 -9.57 14.46
N ILE A 304 15.26 -9.29 14.65
CA ILE A 304 16.16 -10.18 15.39
C ILE A 304 15.68 -10.34 16.83
N ALA A 305 15.36 -9.25 17.52
CA ALA A 305 14.85 -9.32 18.88
C ALA A 305 13.54 -10.12 18.95
N TYR A 306 12.60 -9.86 18.04
CA TYR A 306 11.31 -10.56 18.00
C TYR A 306 11.47 -12.07 17.76
N SER A 307 12.41 -12.46 16.92
CA SER A 307 12.67 -13.89 16.62
C SER A 307 13.16 -14.70 17.83
N GLN A 308 13.64 -14.06 18.89
CA GLN A 308 14.09 -14.71 20.12
C GLN A 308 12.98 -14.83 21.18
N LEU A 309 11.82 -14.18 20.95
CA LEU A 309 10.74 -14.15 21.93
C LEU A 309 9.86 -15.40 21.82
N THR A 310 9.46 -15.92 22.98
CA THR A 310 8.55 -17.06 23.12
C THR A 310 7.38 -16.77 24.05
N GLU A 311 7.50 -15.73 24.88
CA GLU A 311 6.48 -15.37 25.87
C GLU A 311 5.40 -14.47 25.18
N PRO A 312 4.10 -14.85 25.26
CA PRO A 312 3.03 -14.21 24.52
C PRO A 312 2.85 -12.70 24.80
N ASN A 313 2.96 -12.27 26.05
CA ASN A 313 2.73 -10.86 26.39
C ASN A 313 3.88 -9.99 25.90
N THR A 314 5.12 -10.47 26.01
CA THR A 314 6.30 -9.80 25.48
C THR A 314 6.23 -9.71 23.95
N MET A 315 5.77 -10.77 23.28
CA MET A 315 5.55 -10.78 21.83
C MET A 315 4.47 -9.79 21.40
N LEU A 316 3.43 -9.58 22.20
CA LEU A 316 2.38 -8.59 21.90
C LEU A 316 2.97 -7.18 21.85
N ILE A 317 3.73 -6.79 22.88
CA ILE A 317 4.37 -5.46 22.95
C ILE A 317 5.45 -5.31 21.87
N ALA A 318 6.30 -6.32 21.72
CA ALA A 318 7.36 -6.32 20.70
C ALA A 318 6.77 -6.29 19.27
N GLY A 319 5.59 -6.86 19.06
CA GLY A 319 4.85 -6.79 17.79
C GLY A 319 4.52 -5.36 17.38
N ALA A 320 4.21 -4.47 18.32
CA ALA A 320 3.99 -3.05 18.03
C ALA A 320 5.29 -2.38 17.53
N PHE A 321 6.44 -2.65 18.18
CA PHE A 321 7.74 -2.11 17.74
C PHE A 321 8.17 -2.71 16.40
N LEU A 322 7.98 -4.02 16.21
CA LEU A 322 8.21 -4.68 14.94
C LEU A 322 7.40 -4.01 13.81
N GLY A 323 6.11 -3.84 14.02
CA GLY A 323 5.22 -3.16 13.09
C GLY A 323 5.65 -1.72 12.81
N MET A 324 6.05 -0.99 13.85
CA MET A 324 6.50 0.40 13.75
C MET A 324 7.67 0.55 12.78
N PHE A 325 8.70 -0.27 12.89
CA PHE A 325 9.89 -0.15 12.04
C PHE A 325 9.69 -0.80 10.67
N VAL A 326 9.09 -1.99 10.61
CA VAL A 326 8.87 -2.72 9.36
C VAL A 326 7.95 -1.96 8.41
N ASN A 327 6.88 -1.34 8.90
CA ASN A 327 5.91 -0.67 8.03
C ASN A 327 5.94 0.85 8.08
N GLY A 328 6.68 1.46 9.00
CA GLY A 328 6.75 2.91 9.13
C GLY A 328 7.27 3.62 7.88
N MET A 329 8.15 2.97 7.13
CA MET A 329 8.72 3.49 5.89
C MET A 329 7.68 3.78 4.81
N MET A 330 6.47 3.18 4.89
CA MET A 330 5.33 3.50 4.01
C MET A 330 5.01 5.00 3.99
N GLY A 331 5.27 5.72 5.09
CA GLY A 331 5.10 7.16 5.17
C GLY A 331 6.05 7.97 4.26
N GLY A 332 7.11 7.36 3.75
CA GLY A 332 8.16 8.04 2.98
C GLY A 332 8.10 7.87 1.47
N TYR A 333 7.57 6.75 0.98
CA TYR A 333 7.65 6.42 -0.45
C TYR A 333 6.97 7.45 -1.34
N GLY A 334 5.80 7.95 -0.95
CA GLY A 334 5.08 8.96 -1.71
C GLY A 334 5.89 10.24 -1.89
N ALA A 335 6.52 10.74 -0.83
CA ALA A 335 7.36 11.93 -0.88
C ALA A 335 8.65 11.69 -1.68
N LEU A 336 9.34 10.57 -1.43
CA LEU A 336 10.55 10.19 -2.16
C LEU A 336 10.32 10.17 -3.67
N MET A 337 9.28 9.45 -4.11
CA MET A 337 8.96 9.34 -5.53
C MET A 337 8.43 10.66 -6.11
N ALA A 338 7.66 11.45 -5.34
CA ALA A 338 7.18 12.74 -5.82
C ALA A 338 8.32 13.74 -6.09
N GLU A 339 9.38 13.68 -5.30
CA GLU A 339 10.56 14.55 -5.42
C GLU A 339 11.59 14.03 -6.43
N ALA A 340 11.61 12.71 -6.69
CA ALA A 340 12.52 12.08 -7.65
C ALA A 340 12.11 12.28 -9.11
N TYR A 341 10.80 12.36 -9.39
CA TYR A 341 10.28 12.36 -10.77
C TYR A 341 9.51 13.65 -11.13
N PRO A 342 9.59 14.06 -12.41
CA PRO A 342 8.84 15.23 -12.88
C PRO A 342 7.33 14.98 -12.83
N THR A 343 6.54 16.07 -12.79
CA THR A 343 5.07 16.01 -12.70
C THR A 343 4.43 15.12 -13.79
N GLN A 344 5.03 15.08 -14.99
CA GLN A 344 4.53 14.30 -16.14
C GLN A 344 4.64 12.77 -15.97
N ALA A 345 5.53 12.30 -15.08
CA ALA A 345 5.76 10.89 -14.82
C ALA A 345 5.55 10.50 -13.35
N ARG A 346 5.14 11.44 -12.50
CA ARG A 346 5.08 11.27 -11.04
C ARG A 346 4.10 10.17 -10.63
N ALA A 347 2.88 10.23 -11.13
CA ALA A 347 1.89 9.20 -10.80
C ALA A 347 2.23 7.86 -11.45
N THR A 348 2.77 7.86 -12.67
CA THR A 348 3.31 6.65 -13.31
C THR A 348 4.42 6.05 -12.46
N ALA A 349 5.40 6.84 -12.00
CA ALA A 349 6.48 6.38 -11.14
C ALA A 349 5.95 5.75 -9.84
N GLN A 350 5.07 6.46 -9.14
CA GLN A 350 4.50 5.99 -7.87
C GLN A 350 3.70 4.69 -8.04
N ASN A 351 2.89 4.58 -9.09
CA ASN A 351 2.12 3.36 -9.34
C ASN A 351 2.99 2.21 -9.85
N VAL A 352 3.84 2.45 -10.86
CA VAL A 352 4.62 1.38 -11.49
C VAL A 352 5.65 0.83 -10.52
N LEU A 353 6.48 1.68 -9.91
CA LEU A 353 7.56 1.22 -9.05
C LEU A 353 7.03 0.58 -7.76
N PHE A 354 5.95 1.14 -7.18
CA PHE A 354 5.34 0.55 -5.99
C PHE A 354 4.66 -0.79 -6.30
N ASN A 355 3.91 -0.91 -7.40
CA ASN A 355 3.25 -2.16 -7.76
C ASN A 355 4.23 -3.24 -8.24
N LEU A 356 5.36 -2.89 -8.86
CA LEU A 356 6.46 -3.82 -9.09
C LEU A 356 7.00 -4.37 -7.77
N GLY A 357 7.23 -3.50 -6.78
CA GLY A 357 7.62 -3.92 -5.45
C GLY A 357 6.56 -4.79 -4.76
N ARG A 358 5.27 -4.46 -4.92
CA ARG A 358 4.16 -5.28 -4.42
C ARG A 358 4.12 -6.66 -5.07
N ALA A 359 4.38 -6.76 -6.38
CA ALA A 359 4.45 -8.04 -7.09
C ALA A 359 5.57 -8.93 -6.52
N VAL A 360 6.78 -8.37 -6.33
CA VAL A 360 7.90 -9.09 -5.70
C VAL A 360 7.57 -9.45 -4.25
N GLY A 361 7.02 -8.51 -3.49
CA GLY A 361 6.60 -8.70 -2.10
C GLY A 361 5.55 -9.78 -1.90
N GLY A 362 4.71 -10.04 -2.92
CA GLY A 362 3.72 -11.12 -2.92
C GLY A 362 4.32 -12.52 -2.77
N PHE A 363 5.62 -12.69 -3.05
CA PHE A 363 6.35 -13.94 -2.78
C PHE A 363 6.79 -14.09 -1.31
N GLY A 364 6.69 -13.03 -0.51
CA GLY A 364 7.08 -13.04 0.90
C GLY A 364 6.43 -14.18 1.71
N PRO A 365 5.11 -14.34 1.68
CA PRO A 365 4.43 -15.43 2.40
C PRO A 365 4.90 -16.81 1.96
N VAL A 366 5.14 -17.03 0.67
CA VAL A 366 5.62 -18.32 0.14
C VAL A 366 7.03 -18.62 0.65
N ALA A 367 7.91 -17.64 0.60
CA ALA A 367 9.29 -17.77 1.07
C ALA A 367 9.35 -18.00 2.60
N VAL A 368 8.59 -17.21 3.37
CA VAL A 368 8.48 -17.40 4.82
C VAL A 368 7.91 -18.79 5.14
N GLY A 369 6.84 -19.21 4.43
CA GLY A 369 6.25 -20.54 4.58
C GLY A 369 7.23 -21.69 4.31
N ALA A 370 8.04 -21.57 3.27
CA ALA A 370 9.07 -22.56 2.95
C ALA A 370 10.11 -22.69 4.08
N VAL A 371 10.58 -21.56 4.62
CA VAL A 371 11.52 -21.56 5.75
C VAL A 371 10.86 -22.10 7.03
N VAL A 372 9.60 -21.73 7.29
CA VAL A 372 8.84 -22.28 8.44
C VAL A 372 8.71 -23.79 8.34
N SER A 373 8.45 -24.33 7.14
CA SER A 373 8.30 -25.77 6.92
C SER A 373 9.63 -26.54 7.05
N ALA A 374 10.74 -25.91 6.67
CA ALA A 374 12.07 -26.53 6.71
C ALA A 374 12.76 -26.40 8.09
N TYR A 375 12.48 -25.34 8.83
CA TYR A 375 13.16 -25.01 10.08
C TYR A 375 12.16 -24.65 11.20
N SER A 376 11.91 -23.36 11.41
CA SER A 376 10.98 -22.85 12.41
C SER A 376 10.44 -21.47 12.02
N PHE A 377 9.37 -21.04 12.69
CA PHE A 377 8.83 -19.69 12.52
C PHE A 377 9.85 -18.63 12.97
N GLN A 378 10.54 -18.84 14.08
CA GLN A 378 11.57 -17.94 14.59
C GLN A 378 12.69 -17.74 13.59
N THR A 379 13.18 -18.84 12.99
CA THR A 379 14.19 -18.80 11.94
C THR A 379 13.69 -18.03 10.71
N ALA A 380 12.44 -18.25 10.30
CA ALA A 380 11.86 -17.56 9.15
C ALA A 380 11.74 -16.05 9.40
N ILE A 381 11.34 -15.62 10.59
CA ILE A 381 11.32 -14.21 10.97
C ILE A 381 12.74 -13.63 11.00
N ALA A 382 13.71 -14.32 11.63
CA ALA A 382 15.11 -13.86 11.67
C ALA A 382 15.69 -13.66 10.25
N PHE A 383 15.31 -14.52 9.31
CA PHE A 383 15.76 -14.43 7.92
C PHE A 383 15.30 -13.13 7.23
N LEU A 384 14.16 -12.57 7.64
CA LEU A 384 13.69 -11.29 7.12
C LEU A 384 14.66 -10.14 7.46
N ALA A 385 15.47 -10.24 8.52
CA ALA A 385 16.47 -9.22 8.81
C ALA A 385 17.48 -9.04 7.66
N VAL A 386 17.82 -10.12 6.95
CA VAL A 386 18.76 -10.08 5.83
C VAL A 386 18.24 -9.21 4.69
N ILE A 387 16.95 -9.27 4.36
CA ILE A 387 16.39 -8.44 3.28
C ILE A 387 16.40 -6.96 3.65
N TYR A 388 16.23 -6.61 4.94
CA TYR A 388 16.35 -5.21 5.39
C TYR A 388 17.79 -4.70 5.38
N VAL A 389 18.79 -5.57 5.57
CA VAL A 389 20.20 -5.19 5.34
C VAL A 389 20.44 -4.89 3.85
N ILE A 390 19.90 -5.70 2.94
CA ILE A 390 19.95 -5.43 1.49
C ILE A 390 19.26 -4.10 1.17
N ASP A 391 18.14 -3.82 1.82
CA ASP A 391 17.39 -2.57 1.69
C ASP A 391 18.21 -1.35 2.13
N MET A 392 18.94 -1.45 3.25
CA MET A 392 19.87 -0.42 3.71
C MET A 392 20.98 -0.15 2.68
N LEU A 393 21.58 -1.20 2.13
CA LEU A 393 22.60 -1.07 1.09
C LEU A 393 22.04 -0.39 -0.17
N ALA A 394 20.84 -0.79 -0.60
CA ALA A 394 20.16 -0.14 -1.73
C ALA A 394 19.87 1.33 -1.44
N THR A 395 19.43 1.67 -0.23
CA THR A 395 19.19 3.05 0.17
C THR A 395 20.47 3.88 0.14
N VAL A 396 21.59 3.35 0.66
CA VAL A 396 22.88 4.06 0.66
C VAL A 396 23.38 4.30 -0.77
N CYS A 397 23.30 3.27 -1.63
CA CYS A 397 23.96 3.30 -2.94
C CYS A 397 23.10 3.91 -4.06
N LEU A 398 21.76 3.79 -3.98
CA LEU A 398 20.87 4.08 -5.10
C LEU A 398 19.92 5.25 -4.84
N VAL A 399 19.61 5.58 -3.57
CA VAL A 399 18.64 6.63 -3.23
C VAL A 399 19.37 7.92 -2.86
N PRO A 400 19.13 9.03 -3.60
CA PRO A 400 19.68 10.33 -3.26
C PRO A 400 18.88 10.98 -2.10
N GLU A 401 19.48 11.94 -1.40
CA GLU A 401 18.73 12.82 -0.51
C GLU A 401 17.99 13.89 -1.34
N LEU A 402 16.70 14.01 -1.12
CA LEU A 402 15.82 14.89 -1.90
C LEU A 402 15.03 15.88 -1.02
N LYS A 403 15.40 16.04 0.26
CA LYS A 403 14.70 16.90 1.20
C LYS A 403 14.50 18.33 0.66
N GLY A 404 13.24 18.75 0.60
CA GLY A 404 12.89 20.13 0.23
C GLY A 404 13.01 20.46 -1.25
N LYS A 405 13.26 19.48 -2.13
CA LYS A 405 13.29 19.70 -3.57
C LYS A 405 11.93 20.16 -4.05
N GLU A 406 11.90 21.28 -4.78
CA GLU A 406 10.67 21.77 -5.41
C GLU A 406 10.23 20.86 -6.56
N LEU A 407 8.91 20.78 -6.76
CA LEU A 407 8.34 19.95 -7.84
C LEU A 407 8.41 20.72 -9.17
N HIS A 408 8.89 20.07 -10.21
CA HIS A 408 8.97 20.60 -11.56
C HIS A 408 8.05 19.84 -12.51
#